data_3461918b5a5921c7e0ba697c1103070e
#
_entry.id   3461918b5a5921c7e0ba697c1103070e
#
_cell.length_a   1.000
_cell.length_b   1.000
_cell.length_c   1.000
_cell.angle_alpha   90.00
_cell.angle_beta   90.00
_cell.angle_gamma   90.00
#
_symmetry.space_group_name_H-M   'P 1'
#
loop_
_entity.id
_entity.type
_entity.pdbx_description
1 polymer ?
#
loop_
_entity_poly.entity_id
_entity_poly.type
_entity_poly.pdbx_seq_one_letter_code
_entity_poly.pdbx_strand_id
1 'polypeptide(L)'
;LFAALAIPAALTPALAAESAAESAAVSGPVIAKGKKVDIEYTLTLDDGSTVQTNAGGKPLSFVAGEGQLVPGLESALKGKSVNDRVKVRLTPEQAYGNLDPTLQQEVPLDKIPEDARKVGTLLSAQGDGGPMSVRVAEVRPDVVVLDFNHPLAGKALTFDVLVLSIN
;
A
#
# COMPACT_ATOMS: atom_id res chain seq x y z
N LEU A 1 46.44 60.84 -15.10
CA LEU A 1 47.31 59.72 -14.74
C LEU A 1 46.67 58.98 -13.61
N PHE A 2 46.61 57.67 -13.71
CA PHE A 2 46.07 56.64 -12.83
C PHE A 2 44.56 56.39 -12.96
N ALA A 3 44.25 55.52 -13.92
CA ALA A 3 43.02 54.79 -13.96
C ALA A 3 43.04 53.66 -12.94
N ALA A 4 42.13 53.65 -12.00
CA ALA A 4 41.86 52.53 -11.11
C ALA A 4 40.64 51.76 -11.66
N LEU A 5 40.93 50.61 -12.21
CA LEU A 5 39.93 49.69 -12.73
C LEU A 5 39.35 48.84 -11.55
N ALA A 6 38.13 49.13 -11.13
CA ALA A 6 37.40 48.36 -10.18
C ALA A 6 36.64 47.23 -10.89
N ILE A 7 36.98 45.98 -10.60
CA ILE A 7 36.29 44.78 -11.07
C ILE A 7 35.16 44.51 -10.07
N PRO A 8 33.89 44.47 -10.48
CA PRO A 8 32.83 43.97 -9.64
C PRO A 8 32.86 42.44 -9.63
N ALA A 9 33.00 41.84 -8.48
CA ALA A 9 32.83 40.43 -8.26
C ALA A 9 31.37 40.03 -8.52
N ALA A 10 31.14 39.27 -9.57
CA ALA A 10 29.86 38.66 -9.85
C ALA A 10 29.59 37.54 -8.88
N LEU A 11 28.69 37.77 -7.94
CA LEU A 11 28.13 36.78 -7.06
C LEU A 11 27.13 35.95 -7.85
N THR A 12 27.50 34.77 -8.27
CA THR A 12 26.58 33.80 -8.87
C THR A 12 25.72 33.19 -7.74
N PRO A 13 24.38 33.31 -7.76
CA PRO A 13 23.56 32.53 -6.87
C PRO A 13 23.60 31.08 -7.34
N ALA A 14 23.95 30.19 -6.42
CA ALA A 14 23.81 28.76 -6.60
C ALA A 14 22.34 28.45 -6.82
N LEU A 15 22.01 28.03 -8.04
CA LEU A 15 20.70 27.53 -8.40
C LEU A 15 20.51 26.19 -7.69
N ALA A 16 19.73 26.23 -6.61
CA ALA A 16 19.21 25.02 -6.00
C ALA A 16 18.39 24.30 -7.09
N ALA A 17 18.87 23.12 -7.48
CA ALA A 17 18.13 22.23 -8.36
C ALA A 17 16.89 21.74 -7.61
N GLU A 18 15.81 22.44 -7.75
CA GLU A 18 14.48 21.94 -7.48
C GLU A 18 14.22 20.85 -8.51
N SER A 19 14.27 19.61 -8.03
CA SER A 19 13.76 18.46 -8.76
C SER A 19 12.24 18.63 -8.90
N ALA A 20 11.83 19.45 -9.83
CA ALA A 20 10.48 19.41 -10.34
C ALA A 20 10.32 18.07 -11.04
N ALA A 21 9.58 17.17 -10.41
CA ALA A 21 9.03 16.01 -11.09
C ALA A 21 8.24 16.52 -12.29
N GLU A 22 8.86 16.40 -13.45
CA GLU A 22 8.29 16.75 -14.74
C GLU A 22 7.09 15.85 -14.98
N SER A 23 5.92 16.35 -14.65
CA SER A 23 4.66 15.79 -15.08
C SER A 23 4.59 16.00 -16.59
N ALA A 24 5.14 15.05 -17.33
CA ALA A 24 4.89 14.99 -18.76
C ALA A 24 3.37 14.89 -18.95
N ALA A 25 2.78 15.92 -19.54
CA ALA A 25 1.39 15.93 -19.93
C ALA A 25 1.19 14.87 -21.02
N VAL A 26 0.90 13.65 -20.60
CA VAL A 26 0.53 12.57 -21.50
C VAL A 26 -0.91 12.80 -21.91
N SER A 27 -1.11 13.18 -23.17
CA SER A 27 -2.43 13.31 -23.82
C SER A 27 -3.02 11.92 -24.04
N GLY A 28 -3.51 11.29 -22.99
CA GLY A 28 -4.13 9.97 -23.02
C GLY A 28 -5.31 9.87 -22.05
N PRO A 29 -6.08 8.77 -22.10
CA PRO A 29 -7.15 8.55 -21.13
C PRO A 29 -6.57 8.54 -19.72
N VAL A 30 -7.21 9.29 -18.82
CA VAL A 30 -6.84 9.36 -17.41
C VAL A 30 -7.78 8.49 -16.58
N ILE A 31 -7.30 8.01 -15.46
CA ILE A 31 -8.12 7.25 -14.50
C ILE A 31 -9.17 8.18 -13.91
N ALA A 32 -10.43 7.92 -14.26
CA ALA A 32 -11.59 8.63 -13.76
C ALA A 32 -12.63 7.62 -13.26
N LYS A 33 -13.57 8.08 -12.43
CA LYS A 33 -14.65 7.24 -11.89
C LYS A 33 -15.41 6.51 -13.00
N GLY A 34 -15.61 5.22 -12.84
CA GLY A 34 -16.29 4.35 -13.79
C GLY A 34 -15.41 3.82 -14.92
N LYS A 35 -14.13 4.18 -14.97
CA LYS A 35 -13.18 3.64 -15.93
C LYS A 35 -12.62 2.30 -15.47
N LYS A 36 -12.57 1.33 -16.40
CA LYS A 36 -11.86 0.07 -16.15
C LYS A 36 -10.38 0.29 -16.38
N VAL A 37 -9.59 -0.07 -15.39
CA VAL A 37 -8.13 0.14 -15.38
C VAL A 37 -7.44 -1.17 -15.13
N ASP A 38 -6.41 -1.45 -15.92
CA ASP A 38 -5.52 -2.58 -15.70
C ASP A 38 -4.18 -2.06 -15.17
N ILE A 39 -3.77 -2.59 -14.04
CA ILE A 39 -2.54 -2.21 -13.36
C ILE A 39 -1.65 -3.41 -13.08
N GLU A 40 -0.37 -3.13 -13.05
CA GLU A 40 0.65 -3.99 -12.46
C GLU A 40 1.10 -3.35 -11.15
N TYR A 41 1.19 -4.13 -10.06
CA TYR A 41 1.56 -3.59 -8.77
C TYR A 41 2.52 -4.49 -8.00
N THR A 42 3.29 -3.88 -7.15
CA THR A 42 4.08 -4.55 -6.13
C THR A 42 3.78 -3.93 -4.78
N LEU A 43 3.38 -4.75 -3.83
CA LEU A 43 3.09 -4.38 -2.47
C LEU A 43 4.25 -4.77 -1.57
N THR A 44 4.84 -3.78 -0.92
CA THR A 44 5.93 -3.98 0.05
C THR A 44 5.57 -3.42 1.41
N LEU A 45 6.09 -4.03 2.45
CA LEU A 45 6.06 -3.51 3.82
C LEU A 45 7.19 -2.47 4.03
N ASP A 46 7.13 -1.75 5.13
CA ASP A 46 8.16 -0.80 5.54
C ASP A 46 9.53 -1.45 5.80
N ASP A 47 9.54 -2.74 6.11
CA ASP A 47 10.77 -3.53 6.29
C ASP A 47 11.40 -3.96 4.95
N GLY A 48 10.79 -3.59 3.80
CA GLY A 48 11.23 -3.95 2.46
C GLY A 48 10.75 -5.32 1.98
N SER A 49 10.01 -6.05 2.80
CA SER A 49 9.44 -7.35 2.41
C SER A 49 8.33 -7.19 1.38
N THR A 50 8.43 -7.90 0.26
CA THR A 50 7.36 -7.96 -0.73
C THR A 50 6.27 -8.90 -0.24
N VAL A 51 5.08 -8.37 -0.04
CA VAL A 51 3.89 -9.12 0.40
C VAL A 51 3.18 -9.76 -0.78
N GLN A 52 3.03 -8.97 -1.83
CA GLN A 52 2.31 -9.38 -3.03
C GLN A 52 2.80 -8.61 -4.24
N THR A 53 2.85 -9.27 -5.38
CA THR A 53 3.14 -8.64 -6.67
C THR A 53 2.43 -9.40 -7.78
N ASN A 54 1.98 -8.67 -8.80
CA ASN A 54 1.56 -9.25 -10.07
C ASN A 54 2.46 -8.85 -11.23
N ALA A 55 3.62 -8.27 -10.93
CA ALA A 55 4.62 -7.85 -11.91
C ALA A 55 5.04 -9.04 -12.80
N GLY A 56 4.91 -8.86 -14.11
CA GLY A 56 5.17 -9.91 -15.10
C GLY A 56 4.11 -11.00 -15.18
N GLY A 57 2.99 -10.88 -14.46
CA GLY A 57 1.87 -11.81 -14.45
C GLY A 57 0.61 -11.24 -15.09
N LYS A 58 -0.56 -11.68 -14.58
CA LYS A 58 -1.83 -11.13 -15.03
C LYS A 58 -2.08 -9.76 -14.41
N PRO A 59 -2.42 -8.74 -15.22
CA PRO A 59 -2.82 -7.44 -14.69
C PRO A 59 -4.00 -7.55 -13.73
N LEU A 60 -4.01 -6.68 -12.73
CA LEU A 60 -5.17 -6.49 -11.89
C LEU A 60 -6.11 -5.51 -12.59
N SER A 61 -7.29 -5.98 -12.99
CA SER A 61 -8.34 -5.13 -13.55
C SER A 61 -9.27 -4.66 -12.43
N PHE A 62 -9.54 -3.39 -12.38
CA PHE A 62 -10.51 -2.81 -11.45
C PHE A 62 -11.28 -1.66 -12.09
N VAL A 63 -12.38 -1.27 -11.50
CA VAL A 63 -13.18 -0.11 -11.92
C VAL A 63 -12.96 1.01 -10.91
N ALA A 64 -12.45 2.14 -11.39
CA ALA A 64 -12.16 3.29 -10.55
C ALA A 64 -13.44 3.89 -9.95
N GLY A 65 -13.47 4.07 -8.64
CA GLY A 65 -14.60 4.64 -7.92
C GLY A 65 -15.61 3.62 -7.39
N GLU A 66 -15.34 2.32 -7.51
CA GLU A 66 -16.18 1.24 -6.96
C GLU A 66 -15.65 0.66 -5.64
N GLY A 67 -14.55 1.23 -5.10
CA GLY A 67 -13.99 0.75 -3.84
C GLY A 67 -13.34 -0.63 -3.89
N GLN A 68 -12.93 -1.08 -5.09
CA GLN A 68 -12.26 -2.37 -5.27
C GLN A 68 -10.80 -2.35 -4.80
N LEU A 69 -10.24 -1.16 -4.65
CA LEU A 69 -8.90 -0.92 -4.11
C LEU A 69 -8.98 -0.24 -2.75
N VAL A 70 -7.88 -0.31 -1.99
CA VAL A 70 -7.77 0.47 -0.76
C VAL A 70 -7.88 1.96 -1.05
N PRO A 71 -8.58 2.74 -0.21
CA PRO A 71 -8.93 4.15 -0.51
C PRO A 71 -7.72 5.03 -0.82
N GLY A 72 -6.61 4.82 -0.13
CA GLY A 72 -5.39 5.58 -0.36
C GLY A 72 -4.77 5.31 -1.73
N LEU A 73 -4.80 4.05 -2.20
CA LEU A 73 -4.29 3.69 -3.52
C LEU A 73 -5.19 4.23 -4.63
N GLU A 74 -6.50 4.13 -4.48
CA GLU A 74 -7.45 4.66 -5.45
C GLU A 74 -7.29 6.17 -5.61
N SER A 75 -7.12 6.90 -4.50
CA SER A 75 -6.85 8.34 -4.52
C SER A 75 -5.55 8.70 -5.22
N ALA A 76 -4.50 7.90 -5.03
CA ALA A 76 -3.20 8.12 -5.67
C ALA A 76 -3.21 7.83 -7.18
N LEU A 77 -4.07 6.92 -7.63
CA LEU A 77 -4.20 6.56 -9.04
C LEU A 77 -5.12 7.52 -9.81
N LYS A 78 -6.01 8.22 -9.13
CA LYS A 78 -6.94 9.16 -9.76
C LYS A 78 -6.22 10.23 -10.58
N GLY A 79 -6.61 10.41 -11.84
CA GLY A 79 -5.99 11.37 -12.74
C GLY A 79 -4.66 10.92 -13.36
N LYS A 80 -4.22 9.69 -13.11
CA LYS A 80 -3.04 9.10 -13.75
C LYS A 80 -3.38 8.57 -15.14
N SER A 81 -2.38 8.51 -16.00
CA SER A 81 -2.49 8.07 -17.38
C SER A 81 -1.88 6.70 -17.61
N VAL A 82 -2.11 6.11 -18.77
CA VAL A 82 -1.45 4.86 -19.19
C VAL A 82 0.07 5.06 -19.20
N ASN A 83 0.80 4.07 -18.73
CA ASN A 83 2.24 4.03 -18.50
C ASN A 83 2.75 4.91 -17.33
N ASP A 84 1.86 5.56 -16.58
CA ASP A 84 2.27 6.23 -15.35
C ASP A 84 2.65 5.18 -14.28
N ARG A 85 3.79 5.43 -13.64
CA ARG A 85 4.23 4.67 -12.48
C ARG A 85 4.00 5.49 -11.21
N VAL A 86 3.27 4.92 -10.28
CA VAL A 86 2.92 5.56 -9.03
C VAL A 86 3.49 4.75 -7.87
N LYS A 87 4.38 5.35 -7.12
CA LYS A 87 4.85 4.78 -5.86
C LYS A 87 4.24 5.58 -4.70
N VAL A 88 3.45 4.92 -3.89
CA VAL A 88 2.76 5.55 -2.77
C VAL A 88 2.90 4.71 -1.51
N ARG A 89 3.26 5.37 -0.41
CA ARG A 89 3.25 4.79 0.91
C ARG A 89 1.93 5.14 1.58
N LEU A 90 1.19 4.12 1.98
CA LEU A 90 -0.09 4.26 2.66
C LEU A 90 0.08 3.96 4.15
N THR A 91 -0.55 4.79 4.97
CA THR A 91 -0.70 4.48 6.39
C THR A 91 -1.70 3.34 6.57
N PRO A 92 -1.68 2.64 7.72
CA PRO A 92 -2.65 1.57 7.98
C PRO A 92 -4.10 2.01 7.74
N GLU A 93 -4.45 3.21 8.16
CA GLU A 93 -5.80 3.78 8.00
C GLU A 93 -6.24 3.95 6.54
N GLN A 94 -5.27 4.23 5.66
CA GLN A 94 -5.50 4.41 4.22
C GLN A 94 -5.43 3.08 3.44
N ALA A 95 -5.04 2.00 4.10
CA ALA A 95 -4.89 0.67 3.54
C ALA A 95 -5.91 -0.31 4.16
N TYR A 96 -5.46 -1.17 5.04
CA TYR A 96 -6.30 -2.23 5.65
C TYR A 96 -6.80 -1.90 7.06
N GLY A 97 -6.66 -0.66 7.49
CA GLY A 97 -7.05 -0.20 8.82
C GLY A 97 -5.99 -0.43 9.90
N ASN A 98 -6.22 0.20 11.03
CA ASN A 98 -5.42 -0.01 12.24
C ASN A 98 -5.73 -1.38 12.85
N LEU A 99 -4.82 -1.87 13.70
CA LEU A 99 -5.12 -3.02 14.56
C LEU A 99 -6.22 -2.63 15.55
N ASP A 100 -7.28 -3.42 15.56
CA ASP A 100 -8.39 -3.25 16.49
C ASP A 100 -8.27 -4.31 17.60
N PRO A 101 -7.98 -3.91 18.85
CA PRO A 101 -7.90 -4.85 19.96
C PRO A 101 -9.22 -5.58 20.25
N THR A 102 -10.36 -4.99 19.82
CA THR A 102 -11.68 -5.60 20.02
C THR A 102 -11.92 -6.80 19.11
N LEU A 103 -11.15 -6.92 18.04
CA LEU A 103 -11.15 -8.07 17.14
C LEU A 103 -10.24 -9.22 17.64
N GLN A 104 -9.69 -9.11 18.84
CA GLN A 104 -9.00 -10.20 19.49
C GLN A 104 -9.97 -10.94 20.39
N GLN A 105 -10.05 -12.26 20.23
CA GLN A 105 -10.94 -13.11 21.02
C GLN A 105 -10.16 -14.21 21.72
N GLU A 106 -10.50 -14.43 22.98
CA GLU A 106 -9.98 -15.55 23.75
C GLU A 106 -10.82 -16.79 23.46
N VAL A 107 -10.18 -17.84 22.98
CA VAL A 107 -10.81 -19.12 22.67
C VAL A 107 -10.18 -20.18 23.56
N PRO A 108 -10.99 -21.05 24.22
CA PRO A 108 -10.47 -22.12 25.02
C PRO A 108 -9.50 -23.02 24.24
N LEU A 109 -8.44 -23.45 24.92
CA LEU A 109 -7.34 -24.20 24.29
C LEU A 109 -7.81 -25.54 23.69
N ASP A 110 -8.85 -26.14 24.27
CA ASP A 110 -9.46 -27.41 23.85
C ASP A 110 -10.11 -27.31 22.45
N LYS A 111 -10.51 -26.10 22.02
CA LYS A 111 -11.10 -25.87 20.71
C LYS A 111 -10.07 -25.62 19.60
N ILE A 112 -8.80 -25.50 19.96
CA ILE A 112 -7.71 -25.25 19.02
C ILE A 112 -6.85 -26.50 18.90
N PRO A 113 -6.60 -27.05 17.70
CA PRO A 113 -5.70 -28.17 17.49
C PRO A 113 -4.30 -27.90 18.05
N GLU A 114 -3.67 -28.92 18.63
CA GLU A 114 -2.36 -28.76 19.29
C GLU A 114 -1.27 -28.24 18.37
N ASP A 115 -1.26 -28.67 17.12
CA ASP A 115 -0.33 -28.23 16.09
C ASP A 115 -0.50 -26.76 15.72
N ALA A 116 -1.68 -26.20 15.97
CA ALA A 116 -2.04 -24.81 15.70
C ALA A 116 -1.86 -23.88 16.91
N ARG A 117 -1.51 -24.40 18.09
CA ARG A 117 -1.29 -23.62 19.32
C ARG A 117 0.09 -22.97 19.35
N LYS A 118 0.44 -22.25 18.27
CA LYS A 118 1.69 -21.50 18.17
C LYS A 118 1.41 -20.07 17.76
N VAL A 119 2.06 -19.12 18.42
CA VAL A 119 1.97 -17.70 18.07
C VAL A 119 2.38 -17.50 16.61
N GLY A 120 1.56 -16.77 15.87
CA GLY A 120 1.77 -16.50 14.44
C GLY A 120 1.14 -17.51 13.49
N THR A 121 0.61 -18.65 13.99
CA THR A 121 -0.10 -19.62 13.15
C THR A 121 -1.37 -19.00 12.57
N LEU A 122 -1.60 -19.23 11.28
CA LEU A 122 -2.84 -18.85 10.60
C LEU A 122 -3.82 -20.02 10.65
N LEU A 123 -5.01 -19.75 11.17
CA LEU A 123 -6.13 -20.68 11.24
C LEU A 123 -7.22 -20.22 10.27
N SER A 124 -7.95 -21.18 9.71
CA SER A 124 -9.18 -20.88 8.98
C SER A 124 -10.35 -20.95 9.96
N ALA A 125 -11.01 -19.84 10.20
CA ALA A 125 -12.24 -19.76 10.96
C ALA A 125 -13.42 -19.52 10.05
N GLN A 126 -14.59 -20.02 10.43
CA GLN A 126 -15.84 -19.73 9.72
C GLN A 126 -16.49 -18.52 10.40
N GLY A 127 -16.58 -17.41 9.69
CA GLY A 127 -17.29 -16.22 10.15
C GLY A 127 -18.63 -16.05 9.43
N ASP A 128 -19.40 -15.06 9.81
CA ASP A 128 -20.72 -14.73 9.22
C ASP A 128 -20.62 -14.36 7.73
N GLY A 129 -19.45 -13.92 7.28
CA GLY A 129 -19.15 -13.58 5.88
C GLY A 129 -18.44 -14.67 5.09
N GLY A 130 -18.24 -15.87 5.65
CA GLY A 130 -17.51 -16.98 5.00
C GLY A 130 -16.21 -17.36 5.71
N PRO A 131 -15.35 -18.16 5.06
CA PRO A 131 -14.07 -18.54 5.64
C PRO A 131 -13.15 -17.33 5.74
N MET A 132 -12.60 -17.12 6.92
CA MET A 132 -11.64 -16.04 7.20
C MET A 132 -10.36 -16.61 7.80
N SER A 133 -9.24 -15.97 7.51
CA SER A 133 -7.96 -16.32 8.12
C SER A 133 -7.78 -15.57 9.42
N VAL A 134 -7.52 -16.29 10.49
CA VAL A 134 -7.32 -15.78 11.84
C VAL A 134 -5.92 -16.14 12.30
N ARG A 135 -5.24 -15.22 12.93
CA ARG A 135 -3.89 -15.44 13.43
C ARG A 135 -3.90 -15.68 14.94
N VAL A 136 -3.10 -16.65 15.38
CA VAL A 136 -2.82 -16.84 16.81
C VAL A 136 -1.91 -15.68 17.27
N ALA A 137 -2.47 -14.79 18.10
CA ALA A 137 -1.76 -13.65 18.66
C ALA A 137 -0.96 -14.03 19.92
N GLU A 138 -1.58 -14.83 20.81
CA GLU A 138 -0.97 -15.24 22.07
C GLU A 138 -1.49 -16.63 22.46
N VAL A 139 -0.66 -17.40 23.13
CA VAL A 139 -1.04 -18.70 23.71
C VAL A 139 -0.83 -18.62 25.21
N ARG A 140 -1.91 -18.80 25.97
CA ARG A 140 -1.93 -18.86 27.43
C ARG A 140 -2.25 -20.27 27.91
N PRO A 141 -2.06 -20.59 29.18
CA PRO A 141 -2.25 -21.96 29.68
C PRO A 141 -3.65 -22.55 29.43
N ASP A 142 -4.68 -21.72 29.44
CA ASP A 142 -6.09 -22.17 29.36
C ASP A 142 -6.78 -21.65 28.08
N VAL A 143 -6.24 -20.64 27.44
CA VAL A 143 -6.86 -19.98 26.28
C VAL A 143 -5.84 -19.60 25.22
N VAL A 144 -6.29 -19.51 23.99
CA VAL A 144 -5.55 -18.93 22.85
C VAL A 144 -6.23 -17.64 22.46
N VAL A 145 -5.45 -16.59 22.35
CA VAL A 145 -5.94 -15.30 21.81
C VAL A 145 -5.83 -15.35 20.30
N LEU A 146 -6.98 -15.29 19.64
CA LEU A 146 -7.09 -15.24 18.19
C LEU A 146 -7.28 -13.79 17.75
N ASP A 147 -6.50 -13.39 16.76
CA ASP A 147 -6.55 -12.05 16.14
C ASP A 147 -7.30 -12.15 14.81
N PHE A 148 -8.46 -11.55 14.76
CA PHE A 148 -9.35 -11.48 13.59
C PHE A 148 -9.04 -10.27 12.70
N ASN A 149 -8.05 -9.45 13.05
CA ASN A 149 -7.61 -8.37 12.20
C ASN A 149 -7.06 -8.88 10.87
N HIS A 150 -7.17 -8.06 9.83
CA HIS A 150 -6.52 -8.39 8.57
C HIS A 150 -5.00 -8.55 8.78
N PRO A 151 -4.33 -9.51 8.13
CA PRO A 151 -2.89 -9.76 8.32
C PRO A 151 -1.99 -8.54 8.06
N LEU A 152 -2.48 -7.59 7.29
CA LEU A 152 -1.80 -6.33 6.97
C LEU A 152 -2.32 -5.12 7.75
N ALA A 153 -3.32 -5.32 8.64
CA ALA A 153 -3.80 -4.24 9.51
C ALA A 153 -2.68 -3.76 10.45
N GLY A 154 -2.67 -2.48 10.74
CA GLY A 154 -1.65 -1.83 11.57
C GLY A 154 -0.28 -1.71 10.92
N LYS A 155 -0.13 -2.10 9.65
CA LYS A 155 1.13 -1.99 8.91
C LYS A 155 1.04 -0.91 7.84
N ALA A 156 2.05 -0.07 7.76
CA ALA A 156 2.19 0.83 6.64
C ALA A 156 2.68 0.04 5.42
N LEU A 157 2.11 0.35 4.27
CA LEU A 157 2.31 -0.38 3.03
C LEU A 157 2.80 0.56 1.95
N THR A 158 3.74 0.10 1.14
CA THR A 158 4.19 0.82 -0.04
C THR A 158 3.69 0.08 -1.29
N PHE A 159 2.89 0.77 -2.07
CA PHE A 159 2.45 0.30 -3.38
C PHE A 159 3.30 0.94 -4.47
N ASP A 160 3.85 0.12 -5.33
CA ASP A 160 4.50 0.54 -6.57
C ASP A 160 3.62 0.03 -7.71
N VAL A 161 2.96 0.93 -8.40
CA VAL A 161 1.92 0.61 -9.39
C VAL A 161 2.28 1.18 -10.75
N LEU A 162 2.14 0.38 -11.78
CA LEU A 162 2.23 0.78 -13.18
C LEU A 162 0.86 0.65 -13.83
N VAL A 163 0.37 1.72 -14.43
CA VAL A 163 -0.89 1.74 -15.18
C VAL A 163 -0.65 1.18 -16.58
N LEU A 164 -1.29 0.06 -16.91
CA LEU A 164 -1.11 -0.62 -18.19
C LEU A 164 -2.15 -0.20 -19.23
N SER A 165 -3.41 -0.10 -18.82
CA SER A 165 -4.48 0.34 -19.73
C SER A 165 -5.62 1.04 -18.97
N ILE A 166 -6.35 1.89 -19.69
CA ILE A 166 -7.55 2.59 -19.19
C ILE A 166 -8.62 2.51 -20.29
N ASN A 167 -9.77 1.88 -19.96
CA ASN A 167 -10.89 1.65 -20.89
C ASN A 167 -12.17 2.36 -20.45
#